data_76f36b13f3aac2276de0db87401298ae
#
_entry.id   76f36b13f3aac2276de0db87401298ae
#
_cell.length_a   1.000
_cell.length_b   1.000
_cell.length_c   1.000
_cell.angle_alpha   90.00
_cell.angle_beta   90.00
_cell.angle_gamma   90.00
#
_symmetry.space_group_name_H-M   'P 1'
#
loop_
_entity.id
_entity.type
_entity.pdbx_description
1 polymer ?
#
loop_
_entity_poly.entity_id
_entity_poly.type
_entity_poly.pdbx_seq_one_letter_code
_entity_poly.pdbx_strand_id
1 'polypeptide(L)'
;MILVTGGLGFIGAHTVRALASLGQRCLAATRSPVPDPAPFADLGDMVTVVQAGAADLSSLRRAGDGRRVSGIVHLAAPAPGPPGERAAFVRASVDALLNLLDGAAAWGVPRVFLASSLGVYQGVPDTPYREDARLRQLPIDPIPAAKNAIELLAAVVTQSAGPQVVNLRIATIWGPGNTSRAPVVPNLVHAAVRGEPVQQPVYAADGSDLCYVADCARAIALLQCAETLHHSTYNVGCGRPASPAQVRDALLRSIPGAALELTPGRDPGGPGHDTWLDITRLRQDTGYQPAYDLDRGLREYIGWLRGGHPY
;
A
#
# COMPACT_ATOMS: atom_id res chain seq x y z
N MET A 1 3.63 -11.10 18.23
CA MET A 1 3.20 -9.77 17.75
C MET A 1 3.61 -9.60 16.29
N ILE A 2 2.84 -8.88 15.50
CA ILE A 2 3.18 -8.57 14.10
C ILE A 2 3.88 -7.21 14.05
N LEU A 3 5.10 -7.16 13.54
CA LEU A 3 5.81 -5.91 13.29
C LEU A 3 5.31 -5.30 11.97
N VAL A 4 4.77 -4.09 12.04
CA VAL A 4 4.31 -3.33 10.87
C VAL A 4 5.22 -2.10 10.70
N THR A 5 6.16 -2.14 9.77
CA THR A 5 6.98 -0.95 9.47
C THR A 5 6.19 0.02 8.61
N GLY A 6 6.35 1.32 8.86
CA GLY A 6 5.45 2.31 8.31
C GLY A 6 4.04 2.24 8.92
N GLY A 7 3.93 1.70 10.13
CA GLY A 7 2.68 1.44 10.84
C GLY A 7 1.83 2.68 11.14
N LEU A 8 2.42 3.89 11.10
CA LEU A 8 1.71 5.16 11.23
C LEU A 8 1.46 5.85 9.87
N GLY A 9 1.93 5.25 8.78
CA GLY A 9 1.67 5.74 7.42
C GLY A 9 0.27 5.39 6.94
N PHE A 10 -0.08 5.89 5.76
CA PHE A 10 -1.41 5.75 5.16
C PHE A 10 -1.93 4.29 5.17
N ILE A 11 -1.32 3.38 4.42
CA ILE A 11 -1.75 1.96 4.38
C ILE A 11 -1.45 1.27 5.72
N GLY A 12 -0.32 1.63 6.36
CA GLY A 12 0.14 0.99 7.59
C GLY A 12 -0.81 1.14 8.75
N ALA A 13 -1.34 2.34 8.98
CA ALA A 13 -2.28 2.60 10.07
C ALA A 13 -3.58 1.78 9.94
N HIS A 14 -4.12 1.68 8.73
CA HIS A 14 -5.27 0.84 8.44
C HIS A 14 -4.94 -0.66 8.58
N THR A 15 -3.73 -1.08 8.16
CA THR A 15 -3.27 -2.48 8.32
C THR A 15 -3.13 -2.86 9.79
N VAL A 16 -2.57 -1.98 10.64
CA VAL A 16 -2.49 -2.19 12.10
C VAL A 16 -3.89 -2.40 12.70
N ARG A 17 -4.86 -1.56 12.33
CA ARG A 17 -6.25 -1.70 12.78
C ARG A 17 -6.90 -3.00 12.28
N ALA A 18 -6.67 -3.36 11.02
CA ALA A 18 -7.18 -4.60 10.45
C ALA A 18 -6.60 -5.85 11.13
N LEU A 19 -5.29 -5.86 11.42
CA LEU A 19 -4.65 -6.93 12.17
C LEU A 19 -5.20 -7.03 13.60
N ALA A 20 -5.33 -5.89 14.30
CA ALA A 20 -5.89 -5.84 15.64
C ALA A 20 -7.34 -6.37 15.69
N SER A 21 -8.17 -6.05 14.69
CA SER A 21 -9.55 -6.58 14.59
C SER A 21 -9.61 -8.10 14.38
N LEU A 22 -8.53 -8.70 13.86
CA LEU A 22 -8.35 -10.16 13.75
C LEU A 22 -7.64 -10.77 14.98
N GLY A 23 -7.55 -10.04 16.11
CA GLY A 23 -6.94 -10.51 17.35
C GLY A 23 -5.40 -10.52 17.34
N GLN A 24 -4.75 -9.91 16.35
CA GLN A 24 -3.29 -9.87 16.28
C GLN A 24 -2.74 -8.68 17.06
N ARG A 25 -1.82 -8.93 17.97
CA ARG A 25 -1.07 -7.85 18.63
C ARG A 25 -0.01 -7.30 17.68
N CYS A 26 0.08 -5.96 17.57
CA CYS A 26 0.95 -5.28 16.62
C CYS A 26 2.03 -4.44 17.30
N LEU A 27 3.20 -4.38 16.65
CA LEU A 27 4.21 -3.35 16.85
C LEU A 27 4.14 -2.40 15.66
N ALA A 28 3.55 -1.22 15.84
CA ALA A 28 3.46 -0.19 14.81
C ALA A 28 4.75 0.63 14.80
N ALA A 29 5.65 0.35 13.86
CA ALA A 29 6.94 1.03 13.79
C ALA A 29 6.89 2.30 12.93
N THR A 30 7.49 3.37 13.44
CA THR A 30 7.66 4.65 12.76
C THR A 30 9.11 5.14 12.85
N ARG A 31 9.60 5.84 11.80
CA ARG A 31 10.92 6.49 11.84
C ARG A 31 10.94 7.72 12.75
N SER A 32 9.86 8.47 12.72
CA SER A 32 9.69 9.70 13.49
C SER A 32 9.49 9.38 14.98
N PRO A 33 9.74 10.34 15.87
CA PRO A 33 9.34 10.22 17.25
C PRO A 33 7.86 9.83 17.37
N VAL A 34 7.55 9.02 18.39
CA VAL A 34 6.17 8.62 18.64
C VAL A 34 5.36 9.84 19.03
N PRO A 35 4.24 10.15 18.35
CA PRO A 35 3.40 11.29 18.72
C PRO A 35 2.79 11.13 20.12
N ASP A 36 2.49 12.25 20.77
CA ASP A 36 1.74 12.31 22.01
C ASP A 36 0.46 13.15 21.78
N PRO A 37 -0.76 12.58 21.97
CA PRO A 37 -1.04 11.20 22.38
C PRO A 37 -0.62 10.20 21.30
N ALA A 38 -0.24 9.00 21.74
CA ALA A 38 0.12 7.92 20.82
C ALA A 38 -1.08 7.49 19.97
N PRO A 39 -0.90 7.30 18.65
CA PRO A 39 -1.95 6.72 17.80
C PRO A 39 -2.37 5.34 18.29
N PHE A 40 -3.62 4.96 18.03
CA PHE A 40 -4.22 3.66 18.41
C PHE A 40 -4.49 3.49 19.92
N ALA A 41 -4.60 4.59 20.70
CA ALA A 41 -5.00 4.51 22.11
C ALA A 41 -6.34 3.79 22.33
N ASP A 42 -7.24 3.87 21.35
CA ASP A 42 -8.52 3.17 21.29
C ASP A 42 -8.39 1.63 21.19
N LEU A 43 -7.22 1.12 20.79
CA LEU A 43 -6.93 -0.32 20.68
C LEU A 43 -6.21 -0.90 21.91
N GLY A 44 -5.91 -0.09 22.91
CA GLY A 44 -5.26 -0.51 24.14
C GLY A 44 -4.00 -1.35 23.91
N ASP A 45 -3.87 -2.47 24.62
CA ASP A 45 -2.71 -3.37 24.57
C ASP A 45 -2.55 -4.15 23.26
N MET A 46 -3.49 -4.02 22.32
CA MET A 46 -3.38 -4.68 21.02
C MET A 46 -2.31 -4.02 20.13
N VAL A 47 -1.99 -2.75 20.36
CA VAL A 47 -1.02 -2.02 19.55
C VAL A 47 0.00 -1.30 20.43
N THR A 48 1.28 -1.58 20.17
CA THR A 48 2.39 -0.82 20.75
C THR A 48 3.05 -0.02 19.63
N VAL A 49 3.13 1.30 19.79
CA VAL A 49 3.86 2.15 18.85
C VAL A 49 5.33 2.22 19.27
N VAL A 50 6.23 2.00 18.32
CA VAL A 50 7.68 2.02 18.58
C VAL A 50 8.41 2.87 17.55
N GLN A 51 9.45 3.59 18.00
CA GLN A 51 10.31 4.29 17.07
C GLN A 51 11.36 3.34 16.52
N ALA A 52 11.19 2.95 15.24
CA ALA A 52 12.14 2.09 14.53
C ALA A 52 12.08 2.36 13.01
N GLY A 53 13.25 2.52 12.40
CA GLY A 53 13.44 2.68 10.97
C GLY A 53 13.88 1.37 10.33
N ALA A 54 13.25 0.94 9.23
CA ALA A 54 13.62 -0.32 8.55
C ALA A 54 15.06 -0.30 8.01
N ALA A 55 15.60 0.88 7.62
CA ALA A 55 16.98 1.01 7.19
C ALA A 55 18.01 1.08 8.36
N ASP A 56 17.56 1.04 9.61
CA ASP A 56 18.41 1.02 10.80
C ASP A 56 18.20 -0.31 11.57
N LEU A 57 19.08 -1.27 11.32
CA LEU A 57 19.04 -2.58 11.96
C LEU A 57 19.06 -2.51 13.49
N SER A 58 19.79 -1.56 14.06
CA SER A 58 19.89 -1.40 15.51
C SER A 58 18.56 -0.97 16.11
N SER A 59 17.84 -0.07 15.46
CA SER A 59 16.52 0.38 15.91
C SER A 59 15.45 -0.73 15.73
N LEU A 60 15.53 -1.52 14.66
CA LEU A 60 14.67 -2.68 14.48
C LEU A 60 14.88 -3.72 15.58
N ARG A 61 16.13 -4.06 15.89
CA ARG A 61 16.45 -5.01 16.97
C ARG A 61 15.90 -4.55 18.31
N ARG A 62 16.14 -3.28 18.69
CA ARG A 62 15.57 -2.73 19.93
C ARG A 62 14.03 -2.81 19.95
N ALA A 63 13.36 -2.60 18.81
CA ALA A 63 11.91 -2.73 18.75
C ALA A 63 11.43 -4.14 19.04
N GLY A 64 12.20 -5.16 18.68
CA GLY A 64 11.89 -6.56 18.95
C GLY A 64 12.35 -7.08 20.30
N ASP A 65 13.25 -6.38 21.00
CA ASP A 65 13.85 -6.82 22.27
C ASP A 65 12.78 -7.11 23.34
N GLY A 66 12.87 -8.30 23.94
CA GLY A 66 11.91 -8.77 24.95
C GLY A 66 10.51 -9.08 24.42
N ARG A 67 10.31 -9.09 23.09
CA ARG A 67 9.02 -9.31 22.44
C ARG A 67 9.07 -10.52 21.53
N ARG A 68 7.99 -11.30 21.48
CA ARG A 68 7.85 -12.40 20.52
C ARG A 68 7.27 -11.85 19.21
N VAL A 69 8.15 -11.49 18.27
CA VAL A 69 7.74 -11.12 16.90
C VAL A 69 7.45 -12.40 16.13
N SER A 70 6.24 -12.56 15.59
CA SER A 70 5.77 -13.76 14.88
C SER A 70 5.48 -13.52 13.39
N GLY A 71 5.57 -12.26 12.93
CA GLY A 71 5.39 -11.88 11.52
C GLY A 71 5.85 -10.46 11.29
N ILE A 72 6.19 -10.16 10.04
CA ILE A 72 6.60 -8.80 9.62
C ILE A 72 5.79 -8.39 8.40
N VAL A 73 5.23 -7.17 8.44
CA VAL A 73 4.57 -6.50 7.31
C VAL A 73 5.32 -5.20 7.02
N HIS A 74 6.07 -5.18 5.92
CA HIS A 74 6.88 -4.03 5.53
C HIS A 74 6.13 -3.12 4.56
N LEU A 75 5.58 -2.02 5.08
CA LEU A 75 4.86 -0.99 4.32
C LEU A 75 5.62 0.35 4.27
N ALA A 76 6.73 0.46 5.02
CA ALA A 76 7.57 1.64 4.94
C ALA A 76 8.25 1.74 3.57
N ALA A 77 8.28 2.94 3.02
CA ALA A 77 9.08 3.25 1.84
C ALA A 77 9.81 4.58 2.07
N PRO A 78 11.07 4.71 1.64
CA PRO A 78 11.69 6.03 1.54
C PRO A 78 10.97 6.86 0.47
N ALA A 79 11.01 8.18 0.59
CA ALA A 79 10.63 9.05 -0.51
C ALA A 79 11.70 8.97 -1.62
N PRO A 80 11.32 8.94 -2.90
CA PRO A 80 12.29 8.81 -4.00
C PRO A 80 13.24 10.00 -4.15
N GLY A 81 12.90 11.15 -3.55
CA GLY A 81 13.69 12.37 -3.64
C GLY A 81 13.79 12.93 -5.08
N PRO A 82 14.51 14.03 -5.27
CA PRO A 82 14.81 14.57 -6.59
C PRO A 82 15.75 13.63 -7.39
N PRO A 83 15.88 13.81 -8.70
CA PRO A 83 16.68 12.92 -9.57
C PRO A 83 18.09 12.63 -9.08
N GLY A 84 18.77 13.60 -8.44
CA GLY A 84 20.12 13.43 -7.89
C GLY A 84 20.21 12.51 -6.65
N GLU A 85 19.10 12.22 -6.01
CA GLU A 85 19.02 11.41 -4.78
C GLU A 85 18.54 9.97 -5.03
N ARG A 86 18.31 9.57 -6.27
CA ARG A 86 17.82 8.22 -6.61
C ARG A 86 18.68 7.09 -6.07
N ALA A 87 20.01 7.27 -6.04
CA ALA A 87 20.91 6.27 -5.46
C ALA A 87 20.71 6.08 -3.95
N ALA A 88 20.45 7.17 -3.21
CA ALA A 88 20.12 7.11 -1.79
C ALA A 88 18.78 6.39 -1.53
N PHE A 89 17.77 6.66 -2.37
CA PHE A 89 16.49 5.96 -2.35
C PHE A 89 16.65 4.45 -2.55
N VAL A 90 17.40 4.03 -3.57
CA VAL A 90 17.65 2.60 -3.86
C VAL A 90 18.40 1.96 -2.70
N ARG A 91 19.48 2.59 -2.21
CA ARG A 91 20.24 2.07 -1.08
C ARG A 91 19.37 1.89 0.15
N ALA A 92 18.61 2.90 0.56
CA ALA A 92 17.72 2.81 1.71
C ALA A 92 16.65 1.71 1.56
N SER A 93 16.20 1.45 0.34
CA SER A 93 15.24 0.37 0.05
C SER A 93 15.87 -1.02 0.19
N VAL A 94 17.10 -1.20 -0.29
CA VAL A 94 17.85 -2.45 -0.18
C VAL A 94 18.28 -2.69 1.28
N ASP A 95 18.80 -1.68 1.96
CA ASP A 95 19.17 -1.78 3.38
C ASP A 95 17.96 -2.18 4.24
N ALA A 96 16.78 -1.61 3.97
CA ALA A 96 15.56 -1.98 4.66
C ALA A 96 15.20 -3.46 4.44
N LEU A 97 15.28 -3.96 3.20
CA LEU A 97 15.05 -5.39 2.91
C LEU A 97 16.00 -6.27 3.72
N LEU A 98 17.31 -6.04 3.61
CA LEU A 98 18.33 -6.88 4.26
C LEU A 98 18.19 -6.86 5.78
N ASN A 99 18.02 -5.68 6.38
CA ASN A 99 17.80 -5.53 7.82
C ASN A 99 16.55 -6.26 8.33
N LEU A 100 15.46 -6.25 7.52
CA LEU A 100 14.23 -6.98 7.88
C LEU A 100 14.43 -8.50 7.81
N LEU A 101 15.19 -8.98 6.82
CA LEU A 101 15.50 -10.42 6.71
C LEU A 101 16.43 -10.88 7.86
N ASP A 102 17.44 -10.07 8.20
CA ASP A 102 18.31 -10.32 9.37
C ASP A 102 17.50 -10.33 10.69
N GLY A 103 16.60 -9.36 10.85
CA GLY A 103 15.68 -9.32 12.00
C GLY A 103 14.76 -10.53 12.04
N ALA A 104 14.16 -10.89 10.90
CA ALA A 104 13.30 -12.07 10.81
C ALA A 104 14.02 -13.36 11.19
N ALA A 105 15.26 -13.53 10.71
CA ALA A 105 16.09 -14.68 11.06
C ALA A 105 16.40 -14.71 12.56
N ALA A 106 16.81 -13.56 13.14
CA ALA A 106 17.15 -13.44 14.56
C ALA A 106 15.96 -13.71 15.49
N TRP A 107 14.73 -13.37 15.08
CA TRP A 107 13.50 -13.58 15.86
C TRP A 107 12.79 -14.90 15.53
N GLY A 108 13.29 -15.67 14.58
CA GLY A 108 12.63 -16.89 14.10
C GLY A 108 11.27 -16.62 13.44
N VAL A 109 11.14 -15.49 12.76
CA VAL A 109 9.91 -15.12 12.05
C VAL A 109 9.76 -15.98 10.80
N PRO A 110 8.66 -16.72 10.66
CA PRO A 110 8.51 -17.64 9.52
C PRO A 110 8.15 -16.93 8.22
N ARG A 111 7.57 -15.70 8.29
CA ARG A 111 7.02 -15.01 7.11
C ARG A 111 7.21 -13.50 7.17
N VAL A 112 7.64 -12.92 6.04
CA VAL A 112 7.83 -11.48 5.85
C VAL A 112 7.04 -11.02 4.62
N PHE A 113 6.16 -10.05 4.80
CA PHE A 113 5.43 -9.40 3.70
C PHE A 113 6.13 -8.13 3.27
N LEU A 114 6.35 -7.97 1.98
CA LEU A 114 6.97 -6.79 1.37
C LEU A 114 5.98 -6.05 0.47
N ALA A 115 5.72 -4.78 0.75
CA ALA A 115 4.92 -3.95 -0.14
C ALA A 115 5.65 -3.71 -1.45
N SER A 116 5.11 -4.27 -2.53
CA SER A 116 5.41 -3.96 -3.91
C SER A 116 4.30 -3.06 -4.48
N SER A 117 4.17 -2.93 -5.78
CA SER A 117 3.28 -1.97 -6.43
C SER A 117 2.72 -2.51 -7.73
N LEU A 118 1.50 -2.13 -8.10
CA LEU A 118 0.96 -2.28 -9.46
C LEU A 118 1.92 -1.73 -10.53
N GLY A 119 2.71 -0.70 -10.20
CA GLY A 119 3.68 -0.11 -11.11
C GLY A 119 4.72 -1.09 -11.65
N VAL A 120 4.99 -2.23 -11.00
CA VAL A 120 5.93 -3.25 -11.53
C VAL A 120 5.45 -3.89 -12.82
N TYR A 121 4.15 -3.80 -13.12
CA TYR A 121 3.54 -4.27 -14.38
C TYR A 121 3.68 -3.27 -15.54
N GLN A 122 4.33 -2.12 -15.33
CA GLN A 122 4.48 -1.12 -16.38
C GLN A 122 5.04 -1.74 -17.67
N GLY A 123 4.33 -1.52 -18.78
CA GLY A 123 4.66 -2.08 -20.09
C GLY A 123 4.21 -3.53 -20.33
N VAL A 124 3.54 -4.17 -19.39
CA VAL A 124 2.80 -5.42 -19.65
C VAL A 124 1.55 -5.05 -20.44
N PRO A 125 1.31 -5.65 -21.63
CA PRO A 125 0.25 -5.20 -22.52
C PRO A 125 -1.16 -5.68 -22.11
N ASP A 126 -1.22 -6.81 -21.41
CA ASP A 126 -2.50 -7.49 -21.15
C ASP A 126 -2.98 -7.25 -19.71
N THR A 127 -4.26 -6.98 -19.55
CA THR A 127 -4.96 -6.90 -18.26
C THR A 127 -6.12 -7.90 -18.23
N PRO A 128 -6.48 -8.43 -17.03
CA PRO A 128 -5.93 -8.11 -15.70
C PRO A 128 -4.47 -8.53 -15.56
N TYR A 129 -3.70 -7.72 -14.83
CA TYR A 129 -2.32 -8.07 -14.51
C TYR A 129 -2.27 -9.27 -13.58
N ARG A 130 -1.59 -10.32 -14.00
CA ARG A 130 -1.42 -11.56 -13.24
C ARG A 130 -0.03 -11.61 -12.59
N GLU A 131 0.08 -12.26 -11.44
CA GLU A 131 1.35 -12.33 -10.70
C GLU A 131 2.43 -13.13 -11.45
N ASP A 132 2.05 -14.03 -12.35
CA ASP A 132 2.93 -14.80 -13.23
C ASP A 132 3.28 -14.07 -14.55
N ALA A 133 2.76 -12.86 -14.76
CA ALA A 133 3.10 -12.06 -15.93
C ALA A 133 4.59 -11.75 -15.98
N ARG A 134 5.18 -11.84 -17.18
CA ARG A 134 6.57 -11.46 -17.41
C ARG A 134 6.73 -9.95 -17.29
N LEU A 135 7.34 -9.50 -16.20
CA LEU A 135 7.60 -8.08 -15.97
C LEU A 135 8.62 -7.55 -16.99
N ARG A 136 8.35 -6.37 -17.49
CA ARG A 136 9.29 -5.67 -18.38
C ARG A 136 10.25 -4.80 -17.57
N GLN A 137 11.50 -4.79 -17.95
CA GLN A 137 12.51 -3.90 -17.38
C GLN A 137 12.47 -2.57 -18.14
N LEU A 138 11.57 -1.67 -17.76
CA LEU A 138 11.52 -0.32 -18.31
C LEU A 138 12.05 0.66 -17.25
N PRO A 139 13.11 1.43 -17.53
CA PRO A 139 13.74 2.33 -16.55
C PRO A 139 13.02 3.68 -16.44
N ILE A 140 11.69 3.69 -16.29
CA ILE A 140 10.91 4.93 -16.41
C ILE A 140 10.71 5.61 -15.06
N ASP A 141 10.41 4.84 -14.00
CA ASP A 141 10.11 5.37 -12.67
C ASP A 141 10.98 4.66 -11.60
N PRO A 142 11.62 5.40 -10.68
CA PRO A 142 12.47 4.82 -9.65
C PRO A 142 11.70 3.92 -8.67
N ILE A 143 10.42 4.19 -8.41
CA ILE A 143 9.64 3.40 -7.44
C ILE A 143 9.36 1.98 -7.95
N PRO A 144 8.74 1.77 -9.12
CA PRO A 144 8.56 0.43 -9.68
C PRO A 144 9.87 -0.31 -9.90
N ALA A 145 10.92 0.38 -10.35
CA ALA A 145 12.23 -0.22 -10.56
C ALA A 145 12.83 -0.77 -9.25
N ALA A 146 12.79 0.02 -8.16
CA ALA A 146 13.25 -0.42 -6.85
C ALA A 146 12.39 -1.57 -6.30
N LYS A 147 11.06 -1.52 -6.45
CA LYS A 147 10.17 -2.59 -6.01
C LYS A 147 10.46 -3.90 -6.75
N ASN A 148 10.65 -3.85 -8.06
CA ASN A 148 11.01 -5.02 -8.85
C ASN A 148 12.38 -5.60 -8.42
N ALA A 149 13.38 -4.74 -8.21
CA ALA A 149 14.68 -5.18 -7.72
C ALA A 149 14.59 -5.84 -6.33
N ILE A 150 13.77 -5.30 -5.42
CA ILE A 150 13.56 -5.86 -4.08
C ILE A 150 12.88 -7.23 -4.15
N GLU A 151 11.88 -7.44 -5.03
CA GLU A 151 11.25 -8.74 -5.24
C GLU A 151 12.30 -9.79 -5.67
N LEU A 152 13.19 -9.43 -6.61
CA LEU A 152 14.25 -10.32 -7.08
C LEU A 152 15.30 -10.60 -6.01
N LEU A 153 15.78 -9.57 -5.30
CA LEU A 153 16.77 -9.73 -4.23
C LEU A 153 16.25 -10.58 -3.08
N ALA A 154 14.99 -10.35 -2.68
CA ALA A 154 14.35 -11.15 -1.64
C ALA A 154 14.30 -12.64 -2.01
N ALA A 155 13.91 -12.96 -3.25
CA ALA A 155 13.88 -14.34 -3.74
C ALA A 155 15.26 -15.01 -3.69
N VAL A 156 16.34 -14.29 -4.07
CA VAL A 156 17.71 -14.81 -4.03
C VAL A 156 18.18 -15.03 -2.60
N VAL A 157 17.99 -14.04 -1.71
CA VAL A 157 18.49 -14.11 -0.32
C VAL A 157 17.81 -15.21 0.49
N THR A 158 16.53 -15.51 0.20
CA THR A 158 15.77 -16.50 0.97
C THR A 158 15.70 -17.89 0.32
N GLN A 159 16.38 -18.10 -0.81
CA GLN A 159 16.30 -19.33 -1.60
C GLN A 159 16.71 -20.60 -0.83
N SER A 160 17.73 -20.52 0.02
CA SER A 160 18.31 -21.69 0.69
C SER A 160 17.93 -21.82 2.16
N ALA A 161 17.65 -20.71 2.83
CA ALA A 161 17.24 -20.65 4.23
C ALA A 161 16.67 -19.26 4.54
N GLY A 162 15.75 -19.17 5.47
CA GLY A 162 15.18 -17.89 5.90
C GLY A 162 13.67 -17.89 5.95
N PRO A 163 13.05 -16.73 6.22
CA PRO A 163 11.60 -16.62 6.23
C PRO A 163 11.03 -16.76 4.83
N GLN A 164 9.78 -17.21 4.73
CA GLN A 164 9.02 -17.08 3.51
C GLN A 164 8.80 -15.58 3.23
N VAL A 165 9.31 -15.08 2.11
CA VAL A 165 9.02 -13.72 1.66
C VAL A 165 7.80 -13.73 0.75
N VAL A 166 6.85 -12.83 1.03
CA VAL A 166 5.63 -12.67 0.25
C VAL A 166 5.55 -11.22 -0.27
N ASN A 167 5.59 -11.08 -1.58
CA ASN A 167 5.46 -9.78 -2.25
C ASN A 167 4.00 -9.40 -2.42
N LEU A 168 3.64 -8.18 -2.02
CA LEU A 168 2.31 -7.62 -2.16
C LEU A 168 2.32 -6.57 -3.27
N ARG A 169 1.85 -6.91 -4.47
CA ARG A 169 1.71 -5.95 -5.58
C ARG A 169 0.41 -5.18 -5.39
N ILE A 170 0.54 -4.03 -4.75
CA ILE A 170 -0.58 -3.22 -4.28
C ILE A 170 -1.07 -2.31 -5.39
N ALA A 171 -2.39 -2.25 -5.58
CA ALA A 171 -3.12 -1.41 -6.53
C ALA A 171 -2.99 0.09 -6.19
N THR A 172 -3.75 0.94 -6.88
CA THR A 172 -3.88 2.37 -6.56
C THR A 172 -4.79 2.55 -5.35
N ILE A 173 -4.17 2.82 -4.20
CA ILE A 173 -4.90 2.92 -2.93
C ILE A 173 -5.35 4.35 -2.66
N TRP A 174 -6.58 4.49 -2.15
CA TRP A 174 -7.18 5.77 -1.81
C TRP A 174 -8.04 5.68 -0.55
N GLY A 175 -8.28 6.82 0.10
CA GLY A 175 -9.11 6.91 1.29
C GLY A 175 -8.49 7.77 2.40
N PRO A 176 -9.05 7.75 3.61
CA PRO A 176 -8.59 8.51 4.77
C PRO A 176 -7.11 8.29 5.10
N GLY A 177 -6.39 9.38 5.39
CA GLY A 177 -4.96 9.35 5.70
C GLY A 177 -4.03 9.40 4.49
N ASN A 178 -4.56 9.46 3.26
CA ASN A 178 -3.72 9.70 2.08
C ASN A 178 -3.35 11.19 2.00
N THR A 179 -2.07 11.49 2.18
CA THR A 179 -1.54 12.85 2.14
C THR A 179 -1.14 13.32 0.73
N SER A 180 -1.10 12.43 -0.24
CA SER A 180 -0.80 12.77 -1.64
C SER A 180 -2.06 13.16 -2.38
N ARG A 181 -2.01 14.30 -3.09
CA ARG A 181 -3.08 14.73 -4.01
C ARG A 181 -2.82 14.32 -5.47
N ALA A 182 -1.67 13.74 -5.77
CA ALA A 182 -1.34 13.32 -7.12
C ALA A 182 -2.23 12.19 -7.66
N PRO A 183 -2.65 11.18 -6.87
CA PRO A 183 -3.57 10.15 -7.37
C PRO A 183 -4.96 10.72 -7.69
N VAL A 184 -5.61 10.14 -8.69
CA VAL A 184 -6.91 10.59 -9.23
C VAL A 184 -7.98 10.80 -8.16
N VAL A 185 -8.21 9.81 -7.29
CA VAL A 185 -9.31 9.89 -6.31
C VAL A 185 -9.08 11.01 -5.29
N PRO A 186 -7.93 11.11 -4.59
CA PRO A 186 -7.66 12.24 -3.71
C PRO A 186 -7.78 13.59 -4.41
N ASN A 187 -7.23 13.75 -5.62
CA ASN A 187 -7.31 15.00 -6.39
C ASN A 187 -8.77 15.44 -6.59
N LEU A 188 -9.64 14.54 -7.07
CA LEU A 188 -11.05 14.84 -7.31
C LEU A 188 -11.86 15.05 -6.02
N VAL A 189 -11.60 14.23 -4.97
CA VAL A 189 -12.31 14.36 -3.69
C VAL A 189 -12.00 15.68 -3.01
N HIS A 190 -10.72 16.07 -2.99
CA HIS A 190 -10.30 17.35 -2.39
C HIS A 190 -10.85 18.53 -3.14
N ALA A 191 -10.82 18.51 -4.49
CA ALA A 191 -11.44 19.53 -5.31
C ALA A 191 -12.94 19.67 -5.01
N ALA A 192 -13.66 18.54 -4.95
CA ALA A 192 -15.09 18.55 -4.66
C ALA A 192 -15.43 19.07 -3.25
N VAL A 193 -14.69 18.63 -2.22
CA VAL A 193 -14.97 19.00 -0.82
C VAL A 193 -14.65 20.48 -0.54
N ARG A 194 -13.62 21.02 -1.19
CA ARG A 194 -13.17 22.40 -0.99
C ARG A 194 -13.77 23.40 -1.96
N GLY A 195 -14.44 22.94 -3.02
CA GLY A 195 -14.87 23.82 -4.12
C GLY A 195 -13.70 24.41 -4.91
N GLU A 196 -12.56 23.73 -4.93
CA GLU A 196 -11.35 24.14 -5.64
C GLU A 196 -11.29 23.47 -7.03
N PRO A 197 -10.57 24.06 -8.00
CA PRO A 197 -10.30 23.38 -9.27
C PRO A 197 -9.49 22.10 -9.07
N VAL A 198 -9.65 21.13 -9.98
CA VAL A 198 -8.80 19.94 -10.06
C VAL A 198 -7.37 20.38 -10.35
N GLN A 199 -6.42 20.01 -9.47
CA GLN A 199 -5.06 20.57 -9.49
C GLN A 199 -4.19 20.07 -10.66
N GLN A 200 -4.48 18.88 -11.19
CA GLN A 200 -3.73 18.26 -12.29
C GLN A 200 -4.72 17.73 -13.32
N PRO A 201 -4.36 17.70 -14.61
CA PRO A 201 -5.19 17.08 -15.62
C PRO A 201 -5.52 15.64 -15.26
N VAL A 202 -6.80 15.30 -15.31
CA VAL A 202 -7.31 13.94 -15.07
C VAL A 202 -8.07 13.52 -16.32
N TYR A 203 -7.60 12.46 -16.97
CA TYR A 203 -8.22 11.95 -18.19
C TYR A 203 -9.40 11.04 -17.87
N ALA A 204 -10.54 11.31 -18.46
CA ALA A 204 -11.82 10.71 -18.11
C ALA A 204 -11.86 9.17 -18.29
N ALA A 205 -11.09 8.63 -19.24
CA ALA A 205 -11.13 7.22 -19.63
C ALA A 205 -9.98 6.36 -19.08
N ASP A 206 -9.07 6.91 -18.24
CA ASP A 206 -7.94 6.17 -17.70
C ASP A 206 -8.35 5.29 -16.51
N GLY A 207 -8.90 4.12 -16.80
CA GLY A 207 -9.30 3.17 -15.77
C GLY A 207 -8.11 2.55 -15.04
N SER A 208 -8.21 2.47 -13.71
CA SER A 208 -7.21 1.81 -12.86
C SER A 208 -7.89 1.01 -11.75
N ASP A 209 -7.17 0.04 -11.17
CA ASP A 209 -7.62 -0.64 -9.95
C ASP A 209 -7.56 0.33 -8.78
N LEU A 210 -8.70 0.96 -8.48
CA LEU A 210 -8.87 1.95 -7.41
C LEU A 210 -9.35 1.24 -6.14
N CYS A 211 -8.42 0.76 -5.32
CA CYS A 211 -8.74 0.01 -4.11
C CYS A 211 -8.84 0.92 -2.88
N TYR A 212 -9.96 0.84 -2.15
CA TYR A 212 -10.13 1.58 -0.91
C TYR A 212 -9.19 1.06 0.17
N VAL A 213 -8.63 1.96 0.97
CA VAL A 213 -7.56 1.64 1.93
C VAL A 213 -7.96 0.59 2.96
N ALA A 214 -9.21 0.57 3.40
CA ALA A 214 -9.68 -0.46 4.35
C ALA A 214 -9.70 -1.87 3.72
N ASP A 215 -10.04 -1.98 2.43
CA ASP A 215 -9.98 -3.25 1.71
C ASP A 215 -8.54 -3.72 1.49
N CYS A 216 -7.63 -2.81 1.13
CA CYS A 216 -6.20 -3.12 1.05
C CYS A 216 -5.66 -3.63 2.38
N ALA A 217 -5.94 -2.91 3.46
CA ALA A 217 -5.50 -3.29 4.81
C ALA A 217 -6.06 -4.65 5.24
N ARG A 218 -7.32 -4.93 4.94
CA ARG A 218 -7.97 -6.21 5.22
C ARG A 218 -7.35 -7.35 4.41
N ALA A 219 -7.03 -7.13 3.13
CA ALA A 219 -6.34 -8.11 2.31
C ALA A 219 -4.97 -8.47 2.90
N ILE A 220 -4.18 -7.46 3.30
CA ILE A 220 -2.86 -7.67 3.93
C ILE A 220 -3.01 -8.43 5.26
N ALA A 221 -3.98 -8.05 6.07
CA ALA A 221 -4.22 -8.72 7.37
C ALA A 221 -4.66 -10.17 7.20
N LEU A 222 -5.53 -10.47 6.24
CA LEU A 222 -5.94 -11.85 5.92
C LEU A 222 -4.76 -12.70 5.44
N LEU A 223 -3.91 -12.18 4.55
CA LEU A 223 -2.70 -12.86 4.10
C LEU A 223 -1.74 -13.14 5.28
N GLN A 224 -1.55 -12.16 6.18
CA GLN A 224 -0.70 -12.34 7.36
C GLN A 224 -1.24 -13.40 8.31
N CYS A 225 -2.57 -13.53 8.44
CA CYS A 225 -3.23 -14.48 9.33
C CYS A 225 -3.48 -15.86 8.69
N ALA A 226 -3.29 -16.00 7.38
CA ALA A 226 -3.47 -17.28 6.70
C ALA A 226 -2.47 -18.33 7.20
N GLU A 227 -2.95 -19.51 7.55
CA GLU A 227 -2.09 -20.63 7.97
C GLU A 227 -1.16 -21.05 6.85
N THR A 228 -1.69 -21.21 5.66
CA THR A 228 -0.95 -21.60 4.45
C THR A 228 -1.13 -20.60 3.35
N LEU A 229 -0.04 -20.24 2.68
CA LEU A 229 -0.02 -19.48 1.45
C LEU A 229 0.67 -20.30 0.36
N HIS A 230 0.00 -20.43 -0.79
CA HIS A 230 0.49 -21.26 -1.90
C HIS A 230 1.41 -20.50 -2.85
N HIS A 231 1.53 -19.17 -2.68
CA HIS A 231 2.31 -18.31 -3.56
C HIS A 231 3.23 -17.38 -2.76
N SER A 232 4.29 -16.91 -3.41
CA SER A 232 5.23 -15.91 -2.88
C SER A 232 4.90 -14.49 -3.38
N THR A 233 3.87 -14.32 -4.21
CA THR A 233 3.45 -13.00 -4.73
C THR A 233 1.94 -12.99 -4.86
N TYR A 234 1.33 -11.91 -4.35
CA TYR A 234 -0.10 -11.66 -4.39
C TYR A 234 -0.40 -10.25 -4.88
N ASN A 235 -1.32 -10.14 -5.79
CA ASN A 235 -1.95 -8.88 -6.13
C ASN A 235 -2.95 -8.47 -5.05
N VAL A 236 -2.86 -7.22 -4.60
CA VAL A 236 -3.74 -6.64 -3.57
C VAL A 236 -4.50 -5.46 -4.17
N GLY A 237 -5.77 -5.66 -4.49
CA GLY A 237 -6.61 -4.68 -5.18
C GLY A 237 -8.09 -5.03 -5.13
N CYS A 238 -8.89 -4.34 -5.95
CA CYS A 238 -10.32 -4.60 -6.13
C CYS A 238 -10.59 -5.69 -7.18
N GLY A 239 -9.64 -5.98 -8.07
CA GLY A 239 -9.81 -6.92 -9.17
C GLY A 239 -10.72 -6.41 -10.29
N ARG A 240 -10.84 -5.11 -10.43
CA ARG A 240 -11.59 -4.43 -11.50
C ARG A 240 -11.11 -2.99 -11.68
N PRO A 241 -11.16 -2.44 -12.90
CA PRO A 241 -10.85 -1.04 -13.12
C PRO A 241 -12.04 -0.14 -12.76
N ALA A 242 -11.71 1.11 -12.39
CA ALA A 242 -12.67 2.21 -12.35
C ALA A 242 -12.05 3.44 -13.02
N SER A 243 -12.83 4.12 -13.86
CA SER A 243 -12.36 5.30 -14.56
C SER A 243 -12.54 6.58 -13.73
N PRO A 244 -11.77 7.65 -13.99
CA PRO A 244 -11.97 8.96 -13.39
C PRO A 244 -13.37 9.53 -13.64
N ALA A 245 -13.98 9.23 -14.78
CA ALA A 245 -15.37 9.60 -15.06
C ALA A 245 -16.34 8.94 -14.07
N GLN A 246 -16.15 7.66 -13.75
CA GLN A 246 -16.96 6.96 -12.75
C GLN A 246 -16.74 7.53 -11.34
N VAL A 247 -15.51 7.90 -10.99
CA VAL A 247 -15.19 8.58 -9.71
C VAL A 247 -15.90 9.93 -9.63
N ARG A 248 -15.80 10.74 -10.69
CA ARG A 248 -16.50 12.04 -10.77
C ARG A 248 -18.01 11.87 -10.59
N ASP A 249 -18.62 10.93 -11.30
CA ASP A 249 -20.07 10.73 -11.26
C ASP A 249 -20.54 10.26 -9.87
N ALA A 250 -19.73 9.44 -9.18
CA ALA A 250 -19.98 9.06 -7.78
C ALA A 250 -19.82 10.25 -6.82
N LEU A 251 -18.84 11.12 -7.05
CA LEU A 251 -18.67 12.35 -6.27
C LEU A 251 -19.82 13.31 -6.45
N LEU A 252 -20.32 13.50 -7.68
CA LEU A 252 -21.47 14.37 -7.96
C LEU A 252 -22.76 13.90 -7.30
N ARG A 253 -22.91 12.57 -7.06
CA ARG A 253 -24.02 12.05 -6.24
C ARG A 253 -23.89 12.46 -4.76
N SER A 254 -22.68 12.57 -4.24
CA SER A 254 -22.41 12.93 -2.83
C SER A 254 -22.28 14.43 -2.60
N ILE A 255 -21.83 15.17 -3.59
CA ILE A 255 -21.63 16.64 -3.57
C ILE A 255 -22.18 17.21 -4.88
N PRO A 256 -23.51 17.40 -4.98
CA PRO A 256 -24.14 17.99 -6.17
C PRO A 256 -23.59 19.41 -6.44
N GLY A 257 -23.24 19.67 -7.68
CA GLY A 257 -22.73 20.98 -8.10
C GLY A 257 -21.22 21.19 -7.94
N ALA A 258 -20.46 20.17 -7.51
CA ALA A 258 -18.99 20.24 -7.55
C ALA A 258 -18.49 20.41 -8.99
N ALA A 259 -17.61 21.41 -9.22
CA ALA A 259 -17.01 21.65 -10.53
C ALA A 259 -15.79 20.73 -10.73
N LEU A 260 -16.03 19.54 -11.27
CA LEU A 260 -15.00 18.52 -11.52
C LEU A 260 -14.79 18.35 -13.03
N GLU A 261 -13.90 19.15 -13.58
CA GLU A 261 -13.53 19.07 -14.99
C GLU A 261 -12.54 17.92 -15.22
N LEU A 262 -12.83 17.08 -16.22
CA LEU A 262 -11.96 16.02 -16.68
C LEU A 262 -11.54 16.27 -18.13
N THR A 263 -10.30 15.93 -18.44
CA THR A 263 -9.81 15.92 -19.82
C THR A 263 -10.47 14.75 -20.58
N PRO A 264 -11.09 14.97 -21.74
CA PRO A 264 -11.66 13.89 -22.53
C PRO A 264 -10.62 12.87 -23.01
N GLY A 265 -11.03 11.61 -23.11
CA GLY A 265 -10.17 10.53 -23.63
C GLY A 265 -9.21 9.96 -22.59
N ARG A 266 -8.09 9.43 -23.08
CA ARG A 266 -6.99 8.85 -22.30
C ARG A 266 -5.75 9.72 -22.37
N ASP A 267 -4.89 9.61 -21.34
CA ASP A 267 -3.56 10.23 -21.32
C ASP A 267 -2.72 9.67 -22.48
N PRO A 268 -2.26 10.53 -23.41
CA PRO A 268 -1.37 10.08 -24.51
C PRO A 268 -0.05 9.47 -24.02
N GLY A 269 0.41 9.84 -22.83
CA GLY A 269 1.60 9.27 -22.18
C GLY A 269 1.32 8.02 -21.33
N GLY A 270 0.06 7.65 -21.21
CA GLY A 270 -0.38 6.51 -20.41
C GLY A 270 -0.27 5.16 -21.14
N PRO A 271 -0.71 4.07 -20.51
CA PRO A 271 -0.60 2.71 -21.07
C PRO A 271 -1.56 2.44 -22.26
N GLY A 272 -2.51 3.33 -22.53
CA GLY A 272 -3.50 3.18 -23.60
C GLY A 272 -4.66 2.21 -23.29
N HIS A 273 -4.63 1.55 -22.15
CA HIS A 273 -5.67 0.61 -21.69
C HIS A 273 -5.90 0.76 -20.17
N ASP A 274 -6.98 0.16 -19.67
CA ASP A 274 -7.24 0.13 -18.23
C ASP A 274 -6.22 -0.76 -17.52
N THR A 275 -5.77 -0.35 -16.35
CA THR A 275 -4.77 -1.07 -15.54
C THR A 275 -5.40 -1.62 -14.27
N TRP A 276 -5.50 -2.95 -14.15
CA TRP A 276 -6.10 -3.59 -13.00
C TRP A 276 -5.51 -4.98 -12.74
N LEU A 277 -5.68 -5.46 -11.51
CA LEU A 277 -5.04 -6.65 -10.99
C LEU A 277 -5.97 -7.86 -11.03
N ASP A 278 -5.46 -9.02 -11.41
CA ASP A 278 -6.08 -10.29 -11.10
C ASP A 278 -5.82 -10.61 -9.61
N ILE A 279 -6.87 -10.79 -8.83
CA ILE A 279 -6.80 -11.08 -7.40
C ILE A 279 -7.22 -12.53 -7.07
N THR A 280 -7.15 -13.41 -8.05
CA THR A 280 -7.59 -14.81 -7.91
C THR A 280 -6.79 -15.53 -6.82
N ARG A 281 -5.47 -15.40 -6.79
CA ARG A 281 -4.60 -16.00 -5.75
C ARG A 281 -4.98 -15.51 -4.35
N LEU A 282 -5.17 -14.20 -4.19
CA LEU A 282 -5.60 -13.61 -2.93
C LEU A 282 -6.95 -14.18 -2.46
N ARG A 283 -7.91 -14.29 -3.36
CA ARG A 283 -9.23 -14.88 -3.06
C ARG A 283 -9.16 -16.34 -2.66
N GLN A 284 -8.38 -17.13 -3.38
CA GLN A 284 -8.25 -18.56 -3.15
C GLN A 284 -7.63 -18.86 -1.79
N ASP A 285 -6.56 -18.15 -1.41
CA ASP A 285 -5.82 -18.44 -0.18
C ASP A 285 -6.44 -17.79 1.07
N THR A 286 -7.28 -16.75 0.92
CA THR A 286 -7.78 -15.98 2.07
C THR A 286 -9.29 -15.81 2.12
N GLY A 287 -10.02 -16.16 1.09
CA GLY A 287 -11.45 -15.84 0.98
C GLY A 287 -11.74 -14.33 0.82
N TYR A 288 -10.72 -13.51 0.52
CA TYR A 288 -10.88 -12.07 0.38
C TYR A 288 -11.92 -11.69 -0.68
N GLN A 289 -12.76 -10.72 -0.33
CA GLN A 289 -13.67 -10.04 -1.27
C GLN A 289 -13.64 -8.54 -0.94
N PRO A 290 -13.47 -7.65 -1.93
CA PRO A 290 -13.61 -6.22 -1.70
C PRO A 290 -14.98 -5.89 -1.09
N ALA A 291 -15.01 -5.08 -0.04
CA ALA A 291 -16.23 -4.69 0.67
C ALA A 291 -16.67 -3.27 0.32
N TYR A 292 -15.82 -2.51 -0.35
CA TYR A 292 -16.08 -1.12 -0.72
C TYR A 292 -16.28 -0.96 -2.22
N ASP A 293 -17.38 -0.33 -2.58
CA ASP A 293 -17.55 0.30 -3.89
C ASP A 293 -17.13 1.79 -3.82
N LEU A 294 -17.17 2.47 -4.97
CA LEU A 294 -16.82 3.90 -5.03
C LEU A 294 -17.74 4.75 -4.14
N ASP A 295 -19.05 4.51 -4.17
CA ASP A 295 -20.01 5.34 -3.42
C ASP A 295 -19.81 5.21 -1.91
N ARG A 296 -19.59 4.02 -1.40
CA ARG A 296 -19.33 3.79 0.02
C ARG A 296 -18.01 4.40 0.46
N GLY A 297 -16.94 4.11 -0.27
CA GLY A 297 -15.62 4.62 0.08
C GLY A 297 -15.53 6.14 -0.01
N LEU A 298 -16.16 6.75 -1.02
CA LEU A 298 -16.21 8.20 -1.16
C LEU A 298 -17.00 8.87 -0.04
N ARG A 299 -18.16 8.32 0.37
CA ARG A 299 -18.90 8.86 1.52
C ARG A 299 -18.07 8.87 2.79
N GLU A 300 -17.35 7.78 3.09
CA GLU A 300 -16.47 7.72 4.26
C GLU A 300 -15.31 8.71 4.16
N TYR A 301 -14.68 8.81 2.98
CA TYR A 301 -13.56 9.72 2.77
C TYR A 301 -13.98 11.19 2.86
N ILE A 302 -15.11 11.57 2.25
CA ILE A 302 -15.71 12.91 2.36
C ILE A 302 -16.04 13.23 3.83
N GLY A 303 -16.64 12.29 4.56
CA GLY A 303 -16.94 12.44 5.98
C GLY A 303 -15.70 12.67 6.82
N TRP A 304 -14.62 11.91 6.56
CA TRP A 304 -13.34 12.07 7.22
C TRP A 304 -12.73 13.46 6.97
N LEU A 305 -12.71 13.92 5.72
CA LEU A 305 -12.22 15.26 5.37
C LEU A 305 -13.01 16.38 6.04
N ARG A 306 -14.36 16.27 6.07
CA ARG A 306 -15.23 17.24 6.72
C ARG A 306 -15.11 17.26 8.24
N GLY A 307 -14.64 16.15 8.83
CA GLY A 307 -14.32 16.03 10.25
C GLY A 307 -13.08 16.81 10.70
N GLY A 308 -12.44 17.58 9.79
CA GLY A 308 -11.29 18.44 10.13
C GLY A 308 -9.98 17.68 10.32
N HIS A 309 -9.88 16.45 9.83
CA HIS A 309 -8.63 15.71 9.88
C HIS A 309 -7.59 16.35 8.95
N PRO A 310 -6.36 16.62 9.43
CA PRO A 310 -5.30 17.21 8.61
C PRO A 310 -4.84 16.24 7.52
N TYR A 311 -4.36 16.81 6.43
CA TYR A 311 -3.75 16.09 5.31
C TYR A 311 -2.37 15.59 5.65
#